data_3db86465ea74492a3963435e4a309818
#
_entry.id   3db86465ea74492a3963435e4a309818
#
_cell.length_a   1.000
_cell.length_b   1.000
_cell.length_c   1.000
_cell.angle_alpha   90.00
_cell.angle_beta   90.00
_cell.angle_gamma   90.00
#
_symmetry.space_group_name_H-M   'P 1'
#
loop_
_entity.id
_entity.type
_entity.pdbx_description
1 polymer ?
#
loop_
_entity_poly.entity_id
_entity_poly.type
_entity_poly.pdbx_seq_one_letter_code
_entity_poly.pdbx_strand_id
1 'polypeptide(L)'
;MTSLDDRKQAFENKFKMDEEFRFKVNARAVKLMGFWAAEQLGLTGAEAEAYADEVVDADFEEPGNQDVFRKVQKDFALKGMDVSLHHLENQFNVHLEEAKKSLMEG
;
A
#
# COMPACT_ATOMS: atom_id res chain seq x y z
N MET A 1 34.56 -24.44 3.44
CA MET A 1 33.47 -23.50 3.47
C MET A 1 33.74 -22.40 4.48
N THR A 2 33.51 -21.20 4.09
CA THR A 2 33.71 -20.09 5.00
C THR A 2 32.36 -19.44 5.29
N SER A 3 32.12 -19.20 6.55
CA SER A 3 30.86 -18.54 6.99
C SER A 3 30.72 -17.13 6.40
N LEU A 4 31.85 -16.55 5.97
CA LEU A 4 31.83 -15.23 5.33
C LEU A 4 31.13 -15.26 3.96
N ASP A 5 31.42 -16.30 3.17
CA ASP A 5 30.80 -16.45 1.84
C ASP A 5 29.32 -16.73 1.98
N ASP A 6 28.93 -17.55 2.94
CA ASP A 6 27.55 -17.85 3.23
C ASP A 6 26.77 -16.60 3.66
N ARG A 7 27.38 -15.78 4.49
CA ARG A 7 26.80 -14.52 4.94
C ARG A 7 26.62 -13.55 3.80
N LYS A 8 27.60 -13.48 2.91
CA LYS A 8 27.56 -12.59 1.75
C LYS A 8 26.43 -12.99 0.81
N GLN A 9 26.31 -14.28 0.51
CA GLN A 9 25.22 -14.78 -0.33
C GLN A 9 23.86 -14.54 0.30
N ALA A 10 23.74 -14.83 1.60
CA ALA A 10 22.50 -14.62 2.32
C ALA A 10 22.11 -13.15 2.32
N PHE A 11 23.09 -12.26 2.48
CA PHE A 11 22.86 -10.84 2.47
C PHE A 11 22.40 -10.34 1.09
N GLU A 12 23.05 -10.80 0.03
CA GLU A 12 22.67 -10.43 -1.34
C GLU A 12 21.28 -10.93 -1.68
N ASN A 13 20.97 -12.16 -1.32
CA ASN A 13 19.64 -12.74 -1.55
C ASN A 13 18.56 -11.99 -0.77
N LYS A 14 18.86 -11.63 0.46
CA LYS A 14 17.95 -10.87 1.30
C LYS A 14 17.69 -9.49 0.70
N PHE A 15 18.72 -8.84 0.18
CA PHE A 15 18.60 -7.52 -0.43
C PHE A 15 17.71 -7.57 -1.66
N LYS A 16 17.90 -8.59 -2.50
CA LYS A 16 17.11 -8.81 -3.70
C LYS A 16 15.66 -9.13 -3.34
N MET A 17 15.45 -9.98 -2.34
CA MET A 17 14.12 -10.30 -1.85
C MET A 17 13.45 -9.08 -1.22
N ASP A 18 14.22 -8.21 -0.58
CA ASP A 18 13.67 -7.00 0.04
C ASP A 18 13.06 -6.06 -0.99
N GLU A 19 13.66 -5.92 -2.18
CA GLU A 19 13.09 -5.10 -3.24
C GLU A 19 11.77 -5.65 -3.75
N GLU A 20 11.74 -6.95 -4.07
CA GLU A 20 10.52 -7.62 -4.50
C GLU A 20 9.46 -7.60 -3.41
N PHE A 21 9.91 -7.85 -2.18
CA PHE A 21 9.01 -7.84 -1.02
C PHE A 21 8.41 -6.46 -0.78
N ARG A 22 9.22 -5.41 -0.86
CA ARG A 22 8.73 -4.03 -0.72
C ARG A 22 7.70 -3.69 -1.79
N PHE A 23 7.96 -4.12 -3.02
CA PHE A 23 7.01 -3.90 -4.10
C PHE A 23 5.68 -4.58 -3.80
N LYS A 24 5.72 -5.84 -3.38
CA LYS A 24 4.51 -6.59 -3.03
C LYS A 24 3.78 -5.98 -1.84
N VAL A 25 4.54 -5.56 -0.82
CA VAL A 25 3.98 -4.90 0.36
C VAL A 25 3.27 -3.61 -0.05
N ASN A 26 3.94 -2.79 -0.86
CA ASN A 26 3.37 -1.52 -1.29
C ASN A 26 2.10 -1.72 -2.10
N ALA A 27 2.12 -2.63 -3.07
CA ALA A 27 0.96 -2.92 -3.91
C ALA A 27 -0.22 -3.38 -3.08
N ARG A 28 0.03 -4.27 -2.12
CA ARG A 28 -1.02 -4.77 -1.24
C ARG A 28 -1.56 -3.67 -0.32
N ALA A 29 -0.65 -2.84 0.21
CA ALA A 29 -1.03 -1.72 1.07
C ALA A 29 -1.91 -0.71 0.34
N VAL A 30 -1.59 -0.41 -0.91
CA VAL A 30 -2.40 0.49 -1.74
C VAL A 30 -3.81 -0.08 -1.91
N LYS A 31 -3.92 -1.38 -2.17
CA LYS A 31 -5.22 -2.03 -2.32
C LYS A 31 -5.99 -2.01 -0.99
N LEU A 32 -5.33 -2.30 0.12
CA LEU A 32 -5.95 -2.24 1.45
C LEU A 32 -6.44 -0.83 1.75
N MET A 33 -5.65 0.17 1.41
CA MET A 33 -6.05 1.56 1.60
C MET A 33 -7.26 1.90 0.73
N GLY A 34 -7.29 1.38 -0.50
CA GLY A 34 -8.44 1.56 -1.39
C GLY A 34 -9.71 1.00 -0.78
N PHE A 35 -9.68 -0.19 -0.22
CA PHE A 35 -10.83 -0.79 0.47
C PHE A 35 -11.21 0.00 1.72
N TRP A 36 -10.22 0.43 2.50
CA TRP A 36 -10.46 1.26 3.68
C TRP A 36 -11.17 2.55 3.29
N ALA A 37 -10.67 3.24 2.26
CA ALA A 37 -11.26 4.47 1.78
C ALA A 37 -12.68 4.24 1.26
N ALA A 38 -12.90 3.15 0.52
CA ALA A 38 -14.23 2.77 0.05
C ALA A 38 -15.20 2.61 1.21
N GLU A 39 -14.78 1.97 2.28
CA GLU A 39 -15.58 1.79 3.49
C GLU A 39 -15.95 3.14 4.09
N GLN A 40 -15.00 4.06 4.19
CA GLN A 40 -15.23 5.40 4.71
C GLN A 40 -16.23 6.18 3.83
N LEU A 41 -16.22 5.91 2.52
CA LEU A 41 -17.13 6.54 1.56
C LEU A 41 -18.49 5.86 1.54
N GLY A 42 -18.68 4.78 2.29
CA GLY A 42 -19.95 4.06 2.33
C GLY A 42 -20.16 3.09 1.18
N LEU A 43 -19.10 2.74 0.47
CA LEU A 43 -19.17 1.79 -0.65
C LEU A 43 -19.07 0.37 -0.14
N THR A 44 -19.77 -0.55 -0.80
CA THR A 44 -19.77 -1.96 -0.43
C THR A 44 -19.74 -2.85 -1.67
N GLY A 45 -19.32 -4.10 -1.50
CA GLY A 45 -19.36 -5.09 -2.57
C GLY A 45 -18.58 -4.69 -3.80
N ALA A 46 -19.19 -4.79 -4.97
CA ALA A 46 -18.56 -4.49 -6.24
C ALA A 46 -18.12 -3.03 -6.36
N GLU A 47 -18.85 -2.11 -5.74
CA GLU A 47 -18.48 -0.69 -5.74
C GLU A 47 -17.18 -0.45 -4.97
N ALA A 48 -17.02 -1.12 -3.84
CA ALA A 48 -15.80 -1.02 -3.04
C ALA A 48 -14.61 -1.60 -3.80
N GLU A 49 -14.79 -2.73 -4.47
CA GLU A 49 -13.75 -3.35 -5.30
C GLU A 49 -13.34 -2.43 -6.44
N ALA A 50 -14.32 -1.84 -7.12
CA ALA A 50 -14.07 -0.91 -8.23
C ALA A 50 -13.30 0.30 -7.74
N TYR A 51 -13.65 0.84 -6.57
CA TYR A 51 -12.95 1.97 -5.99
C TYR A 51 -11.50 1.60 -5.62
N ALA A 52 -11.29 0.44 -5.02
CA ALA A 52 -9.95 -0.02 -4.68
C ALA A 52 -9.09 -0.16 -5.94
N ASP A 53 -9.67 -0.66 -7.04
CA ASP A 53 -8.95 -0.76 -8.31
C ASP A 53 -8.58 0.62 -8.86
N GLU A 54 -9.44 1.62 -8.71
CA GLU A 54 -9.12 3.00 -9.10
C GLU A 54 -7.95 3.55 -8.29
N VAL A 55 -7.88 3.23 -7.01
CA VAL A 55 -6.79 3.67 -6.14
C VAL A 55 -5.49 3.00 -6.56
N VAL A 56 -5.53 1.71 -6.88
CA VAL A 56 -4.35 0.97 -7.39
C VAL A 56 -3.88 1.59 -8.71
N ASP A 57 -4.82 1.90 -9.61
CA ASP A 57 -4.47 2.51 -10.90
C ASP A 57 -3.81 3.87 -10.72
N ALA A 58 -4.27 4.66 -9.75
CA ALA A 58 -3.68 5.97 -9.46
C ALA A 58 -2.21 5.83 -9.01
N ASP A 59 -1.88 4.75 -8.31
CA ASP A 59 -0.51 4.50 -7.84
C ASP A 59 0.47 4.29 -9.00
N PHE A 60 0.00 3.87 -10.16
CA PHE A 60 0.87 3.64 -11.31
C PHE A 60 1.20 4.90 -12.11
N GLU A 61 0.52 6.01 -11.85
CA GLU A 61 0.72 7.24 -12.62
C GLU A 61 2.06 7.90 -12.33
N GLU A 62 2.50 7.88 -11.08
CA GLU A 62 3.78 8.48 -10.68
C GLU A 62 4.48 7.61 -9.64
N PRO A 63 5.82 7.70 -9.53
CA PRO A 63 6.55 7.04 -8.46
C PRO A 63 6.11 7.58 -7.09
N GLY A 64 6.06 6.71 -6.11
CA GLY A 64 5.64 7.06 -4.76
C GLY A 64 4.13 6.93 -4.60
N ASN A 65 3.61 7.34 -3.45
CA ASN A 65 2.20 7.14 -3.10
C ASN A 65 1.41 8.44 -3.01
N GLN A 66 1.98 9.55 -3.47
CA GLN A 66 1.31 10.85 -3.36
C GLN A 66 0.02 10.92 -4.17
N ASP A 67 0.00 10.27 -5.34
CA ASP A 67 -1.21 10.24 -6.18
C ASP A 67 -2.34 9.50 -5.48
N VAL A 68 -2.01 8.45 -4.75
CA VAL A 68 -3.00 7.69 -3.96
C VAL A 68 -3.61 8.61 -2.91
N PHE A 69 -2.79 9.33 -2.18
CA PHE A 69 -3.27 10.22 -1.12
C PHE A 69 -4.11 11.36 -1.68
N ARG A 70 -3.69 11.96 -2.79
CA ARG A 70 -4.44 13.04 -3.44
C ARG A 70 -5.81 12.56 -3.91
N LYS A 71 -5.84 11.38 -4.53
CA LYS A 71 -7.09 10.79 -5.00
C LYS A 71 -8.06 10.56 -3.86
N VAL A 72 -7.59 9.91 -2.79
CA VAL A 72 -8.43 9.60 -1.64
C VAL A 72 -8.91 10.88 -0.97
N GLN A 73 -8.02 11.86 -0.79
CA GLN A 73 -8.38 13.14 -0.19
C GLN A 73 -9.46 13.85 -1.00
N LYS A 74 -9.30 13.87 -2.32
CA LYS A 74 -10.26 14.49 -3.23
C LYS A 74 -11.62 13.82 -3.12
N ASP A 75 -11.64 12.50 -3.15
CA ASP A 75 -12.89 11.73 -3.11
C ASP A 75 -13.59 11.92 -1.76
N PHE A 76 -12.82 11.97 -0.66
CA PHE A 76 -13.38 12.29 0.66
C PHE A 76 -13.98 13.69 0.69
N ALA A 77 -13.28 14.67 0.12
CA ALA A 77 -13.75 16.05 0.08
C ALA A 77 -15.09 16.16 -0.67
N LEU A 78 -15.24 15.38 -1.75
CA LEU A 78 -16.50 15.34 -2.52
C LEU A 78 -17.67 14.83 -1.68
N LYS A 79 -17.39 14.07 -0.62
CA LYS A 79 -18.40 13.57 0.32
C LYS A 79 -18.50 14.44 1.57
N GLY A 80 -17.84 15.59 1.58
CA GLY A 80 -17.85 16.47 2.72
C GLY A 80 -16.92 16.07 3.87
N MET A 81 -15.99 15.17 3.59
CA MET A 81 -15.04 14.70 4.60
C MET A 81 -13.72 15.44 4.44
N ASP A 82 -13.32 16.15 5.48
CA ASP A 82 -12.06 16.90 5.50
C ASP A 82 -10.99 16.09 6.19
N VAL A 83 -10.15 15.43 5.41
CA VAL A 83 -9.11 14.55 5.90
C VAL A 83 -7.76 15.08 5.42
N SER A 84 -6.81 15.23 6.34
CA SER A 84 -5.48 15.74 5.99
C SER A 84 -4.63 14.66 5.32
N LEU A 85 -3.66 15.10 4.50
CA LEU A 85 -2.70 14.18 3.90
C LEU A 85 -1.92 13.42 4.95
N HIS A 86 -1.59 14.09 6.06
CA HIS A 86 -0.87 13.46 7.16
C HIS A 86 -1.67 12.29 7.75
N HIS A 87 -2.97 12.47 7.91
CA HIS A 87 -3.84 11.39 8.39
C HIS A 87 -3.84 10.20 7.43
N LEU A 88 -3.89 10.48 6.12
CA LEU A 88 -3.86 9.45 5.09
C LEU A 88 -2.51 8.71 5.08
N GLU A 89 -1.42 9.44 5.25
CA GLU A 89 -0.09 8.84 5.34
C GLU A 89 0.01 7.90 6.54
N ASN A 90 -0.52 8.31 7.70
CA ASN A 90 -0.55 7.47 8.89
C ASN A 90 -1.39 6.22 8.67
N GLN A 91 -2.53 6.37 8.02
CA GLN A 91 -3.38 5.23 7.70
C GLN A 91 -2.68 4.28 6.73
N PHE A 92 -1.98 4.83 5.74
CA PHE A 92 -1.22 4.02 4.80
C PHE A 92 -0.12 3.23 5.51
N ASN A 93 0.54 3.83 6.49
CA ASN A 93 1.56 3.13 7.27
C ASN A 93 0.97 1.93 8.02
N VAL A 94 -0.25 2.05 8.51
CA VAL A 94 -0.97 0.92 9.11
C VAL A 94 -1.15 -0.19 8.09
N HIS A 95 -1.57 0.15 6.87
CA HIS A 95 -1.76 -0.83 5.80
C HIS A 95 -0.45 -1.46 5.35
N LEU A 96 0.65 -0.69 5.36
CA LEU A 96 1.97 -1.23 5.05
C LEU A 96 2.35 -2.33 6.05
N GLU A 97 2.11 -2.09 7.33
CA GLU A 97 2.40 -3.08 8.37
C GLU A 97 1.50 -4.31 8.22
N GLU A 98 0.22 -4.11 7.95
CA GLU A 98 -0.71 -5.21 7.71
C GLU A 98 -0.30 -6.05 6.50
N ALA A 99 0.06 -5.38 5.41
CA ALA A 99 0.48 -6.04 4.17
C ALA A 99 1.76 -6.83 4.39
N LYS A 100 2.72 -6.23 5.09
CA LYS A 100 3.99 -6.88 5.43
C LYS A 100 3.75 -8.15 6.23
N LYS A 101 2.95 -8.06 7.27
CA LYS A 101 2.61 -9.20 8.12
C LYS A 101 1.91 -10.29 7.32
N SER A 102 0.94 -9.93 6.50
CA SER A 102 0.20 -10.87 5.67
C SER A 102 1.11 -11.62 4.70
N LEU A 103 2.04 -10.93 4.05
CA LEU A 103 2.96 -11.53 3.10
C LEU A 103 4.02 -12.40 3.78
N MET A 104 4.40 -12.06 5.01
CA MET A 104 5.34 -12.87 5.77
C MET A 104 4.70 -14.17 6.28
N GLU A 105 3.41 -14.13 6.56
CA GLU A 105 2.67 -15.32 7.02
C GLU A 105 2.27 -16.24 5.87
N GLY A 106 2.09 -15.68 4.71
CA GLY A 106 1.66 -16.40 3.53
C GLY A 106 2.78 -16.85 2.66
#